data_ae2ae593f4c18f00e18fd90360db6418
#
_entry.id   ae2ae593f4c18f00e18fd90360db6418
#
_cell.length_a   1.000
_cell.length_b   1.000
_cell.length_c   1.000
_cell.angle_alpha   90.00
_cell.angle_beta   90.00
_cell.angle_gamma   90.00
#
_symmetry.space_group_name_H-M   'P 1'
#
loop_
_entity.id
_entity.type
_entity.pdbx_description
1 polymer ?
#
loop_
_entity_poly.entity_id
_entity_poly.type
_entity_poly.pdbx_seq_one_letter_code
_entity_poly.pdbx_strand_id
1 'polypeptide(L)'
;MSSNFIKLIGGAIFSIAVGIFFILRGVQEKEAFDKISGKIIYCDNNYLGISDKYINKQKYIKLDSNEDIYRVFIGKDFGDFKPDIDKVNQLLINDSVDIYVSDPIGTQKEIINRHVQFIYKENSPFYMKGSADRPLSLFMLFLGFLMIIMAFFLKKKGKI
;
A
#
# COMPACT_ATOMS: atom_id res chain seq x y z
N MET A 1 -31.66 22.53 -18.01
CA MET A 1 -30.69 21.44 -17.91
C MET A 1 -31.38 20.30 -17.20
N SER A 2 -31.40 19.08 -17.77
CA SER A 2 -32.18 17.98 -17.16
C SER A 2 -31.55 17.54 -15.82
N SER A 3 -32.39 17.08 -14.89
CA SER A 3 -31.94 16.57 -13.59
C SER A 3 -30.92 15.42 -13.75
N ASN A 4 -31.11 14.57 -14.77
CA ASN A 4 -30.22 13.46 -15.02
C ASN A 4 -28.84 13.87 -15.53
N PHE A 5 -28.77 14.95 -16.32
CA PHE A 5 -27.46 15.51 -16.73
C PHE A 5 -26.67 16.02 -15.53
N ILE A 6 -27.34 16.75 -14.61
CA ILE A 6 -26.70 17.28 -13.39
C ILE A 6 -26.19 16.13 -12.52
N LYS A 7 -26.99 15.05 -12.35
CA LYS A 7 -26.59 13.88 -11.55
C LYS A 7 -25.38 13.17 -12.13
N LEU A 8 -25.33 13.00 -13.46
CA LEU A 8 -24.17 12.37 -14.13
C LEU A 8 -22.90 13.21 -13.98
N ILE A 9 -22.98 14.51 -14.18
CA ILE A 9 -21.83 15.41 -14.01
C ILE A 9 -21.40 15.47 -12.52
N GLY A 10 -22.35 15.54 -11.59
CA GLY A 10 -22.04 15.49 -10.16
C GLY A 10 -21.32 14.20 -9.74
N GLY A 11 -21.82 13.06 -10.23
CA GLY A 11 -21.15 11.75 -10.00
C GLY A 11 -19.76 11.68 -10.61
N ALA A 12 -19.58 12.26 -11.80
CA ALA A 12 -18.27 12.32 -12.47
C ALA A 12 -17.26 13.15 -11.65
N ILE A 13 -17.66 14.34 -11.21
CA ILE A 13 -16.82 15.24 -10.40
C ILE A 13 -16.44 14.54 -9.09
N PHE A 14 -17.41 13.90 -8.42
CA PHE A 14 -17.15 13.15 -7.20
C PHE A 14 -16.15 12.02 -7.43
N SER A 15 -16.32 11.22 -8.49
CA SER A 15 -15.42 10.12 -8.84
C SER A 15 -13.99 10.62 -9.10
N ILE A 16 -13.84 11.73 -9.85
CA ILE A 16 -12.53 12.34 -10.12
C ILE A 16 -11.90 12.84 -8.81
N ALA A 17 -12.66 13.54 -7.95
CA ALA A 17 -12.15 14.03 -6.68
C ALA A 17 -11.65 12.89 -5.78
N VAL A 18 -12.40 11.79 -5.70
CA VAL A 18 -11.99 10.58 -4.98
C VAL A 18 -10.73 9.97 -5.60
N GLY A 19 -10.65 9.89 -6.93
CA GLY A 19 -9.45 9.41 -7.63
C GLY A 19 -8.21 10.25 -7.31
N ILE A 20 -8.31 11.58 -7.34
CA ILE A 20 -7.23 12.49 -6.96
C ILE A 20 -6.83 12.29 -5.49
N PHE A 21 -7.81 12.16 -4.58
CA PHE A 21 -7.55 11.91 -3.17
C PHE A 21 -6.71 10.64 -2.95
N PHE A 22 -7.03 9.53 -3.63
CA PHE A 22 -6.26 8.30 -3.53
C PHE A 22 -4.86 8.43 -4.16
N ILE A 23 -4.67 9.24 -5.22
CA ILE A 23 -3.32 9.53 -5.73
C ILE A 23 -2.49 10.23 -4.66
N LEU A 24 -3.02 11.30 -4.07
CA LEU A 24 -2.30 12.07 -3.05
C LEU A 24 -1.99 11.23 -1.81
N ARG A 25 -2.90 10.35 -1.42
CA ARG A 25 -2.69 9.44 -0.30
C ARG A 25 -1.68 8.32 -0.62
N GLY A 26 -1.65 7.82 -1.85
CA GLY A 26 -0.77 6.73 -2.28
C GLY A 26 0.69 7.15 -2.51
N VAL A 27 0.99 8.45 -2.54
CA VAL A 27 2.37 8.99 -2.59
C VAL A 27 2.85 9.15 -1.15
N GLN A 28 3.16 8.04 -0.49
CA GLN A 28 3.84 8.10 0.79
C GLN A 28 5.35 8.05 0.53
N GLU A 29 6.03 9.14 0.81
CA GLU A 29 7.48 9.22 0.77
C GLU A 29 8.06 8.47 1.98
N LYS A 30 9.23 7.85 1.82
CA LYS A 30 9.88 7.09 2.91
C LYS A 30 10.15 7.94 4.15
N GLU A 31 10.30 9.24 3.97
CA GLU A 31 10.51 10.24 5.02
C GLU A 31 9.32 10.41 5.97
N ALA A 32 8.14 9.93 5.56
CA ALA A 32 6.93 9.91 6.41
C ALA A 32 6.90 8.75 7.42
N PHE A 33 7.90 7.87 7.39
CA PHE A 33 7.98 6.68 8.22
C PHE A 33 9.20 6.71 9.15
N ASP A 34 9.08 6.04 10.30
CA ASP A 34 10.19 5.89 11.23
C ASP A 34 11.28 5.02 10.61
N LYS A 35 12.48 5.60 10.46
CA LYS A 35 13.65 4.88 9.97
C LYS A 35 14.36 4.16 11.10
N ILE A 36 14.62 2.87 10.91
CA ILE A 36 15.39 2.03 11.83
C ILE A 36 16.47 1.31 11.04
N SER A 37 17.71 1.45 11.50
CA SER A 37 18.88 0.83 10.86
C SER A 37 19.47 -0.23 11.77
N GLY A 38 19.94 -1.34 11.20
CA GLY A 38 20.57 -2.41 11.96
C GLY A 38 20.90 -3.61 11.11
N LYS A 39 21.52 -4.62 11.75
CA LYS A 39 21.74 -5.92 11.14
C LYS A 39 20.61 -6.86 11.46
N ILE A 40 20.22 -7.65 10.49
CA ILE A 40 19.19 -8.68 10.67
C ILE A 40 19.73 -9.79 11.57
N ILE A 41 19.12 -10.00 12.73
CA ILE A 41 19.42 -11.10 13.64
C ILE A 41 18.39 -12.22 13.60
N TYR A 42 17.21 -11.94 13.02
CA TYR A 42 16.14 -12.91 12.79
C TYR A 42 15.38 -12.55 11.51
N CYS A 43 15.09 -13.56 10.66
CA CYS A 43 14.32 -13.37 9.44
C CYS A 43 13.64 -14.69 9.06
N ASP A 44 12.32 -14.81 9.36
CA ASP A 44 11.55 -16.03 9.09
C ASP A 44 10.08 -15.69 8.81
N ASN A 45 9.35 -16.62 8.22
CA ASN A 45 7.91 -16.54 8.00
C ASN A 45 7.10 -16.88 9.27
N ASN A 46 7.71 -17.45 10.29
CA ASN A 46 7.10 -17.78 11.56
C ASN A 46 7.79 -17.03 12.69
N TYR A 47 7.05 -16.58 13.68
CA TYR A 47 7.60 -15.99 14.89
C TYR A 47 6.82 -16.46 16.13
N LEU A 48 7.54 -17.08 17.11
CA LEU A 48 7.03 -17.50 18.43
C LEU A 48 5.67 -18.22 18.41
N GLY A 49 5.40 -19.05 17.39
CA GLY A 49 4.14 -19.80 17.30
C GLY A 49 2.91 -18.90 17.13
N ILE A 50 3.09 -17.66 16.72
CA ILE A 50 1.97 -16.82 16.33
C ILE A 50 1.30 -17.51 15.14
N SER A 51 0.15 -18.14 15.39
CA SER A 51 -0.74 -18.64 14.35
C SER A 51 -1.40 -17.45 13.70
N ASP A 52 -0.75 -16.90 12.70
CA ASP A 52 -1.32 -15.79 11.94
C ASP A 52 -2.28 -16.34 10.89
N LYS A 53 -3.43 -15.71 10.76
CA LYS A 53 -4.40 -15.94 9.68
C LYS A 53 -3.77 -15.79 8.28
N TYR A 54 -2.59 -15.20 8.22
CA TYR A 54 -1.83 -14.89 7.01
C TYR A 54 -0.51 -15.68 6.90
N ILE A 55 -0.46 -16.91 7.47
CA ILE A 55 0.67 -17.82 7.28
C ILE A 55 1.07 -17.85 5.80
N ASN A 56 2.36 -17.69 5.51
CA ASN A 56 2.96 -17.55 4.18
C ASN A 56 2.74 -16.20 3.44
N LYS A 57 2.08 -15.22 4.05
CA LYS A 57 1.97 -13.86 3.48
C LYS A 57 2.77 -12.82 4.25
N GLN A 58 3.48 -13.25 5.27
CA GLN A 58 4.23 -12.36 6.15
C GLN A 58 5.61 -12.93 6.44
N LYS A 59 6.57 -12.04 6.62
CA LYS A 59 7.90 -12.33 7.10
C LYS A 59 8.18 -11.45 8.31
N TYR A 60 8.84 -12.02 9.29
CA TYR A 60 9.19 -11.33 10.52
C TYR A 60 10.69 -11.07 10.54
N ILE A 61 11.07 -9.83 10.83
CA ILE A 61 12.46 -9.39 10.90
C ILE A 61 12.72 -8.81 12.29
N LYS A 62 13.86 -9.17 12.87
CA LYS A 62 14.40 -8.52 14.06
C LYS A 62 15.78 -7.96 13.74
N LEU A 63 16.04 -6.75 14.21
CA LEU A 63 17.34 -6.08 14.07
C LEU A 63 18.11 -6.12 15.38
N ASP A 64 19.41 -6.00 15.30
CA ASP A 64 20.32 -5.92 16.48
C ASP A 64 20.22 -4.57 17.21
N SER A 65 19.67 -3.56 16.55
CA SER A 65 19.57 -2.20 17.07
C SER A 65 18.50 -2.02 18.14
N ASN A 66 17.50 -2.91 18.23
CA ASN A 66 16.44 -2.87 19.23
C ASN A 66 15.78 -4.24 19.44
N GLU A 67 14.82 -4.31 20.40
CA GLU A 67 14.12 -5.56 20.72
C GLU A 67 12.84 -5.79 19.89
N ASP A 68 12.44 -4.82 19.08
CA ASP A 68 11.21 -4.88 18.32
C ASP A 68 11.25 -5.94 17.20
N ILE A 69 10.09 -6.49 16.93
CA ILE A 69 9.87 -7.38 15.79
C ILE A 69 9.08 -6.62 14.72
N TYR A 70 9.54 -6.71 13.50
CA TYR A 70 8.99 -6.03 12.35
C TYR A 70 8.29 -7.01 11.43
N ARG A 71 7.07 -6.66 11.02
CA ARG A 71 6.26 -7.44 10.11
C ARG A 71 6.41 -6.92 8.68
N VAL A 72 6.90 -7.77 7.78
CA VAL A 72 6.97 -7.52 6.33
C VAL A 72 5.85 -8.29 5.65
N PHE A 73 4.97 -7.60 4.94
CA PHE A 73 3.92 -8.25 4.16
C PHE A 73 4.50 -8.72 2.83
N ILE A 74 4.47 -10.03 2.59
CA ILE A 74 4.97 -10.68 1.37
C ILE A 74 3.84 -11.29 0.52
N GLY A 75 2.58 -11.10 0.92
CA GLY A 75 1.43 -11.55 0.16
C GLY A 75 1.16 -10.70 -1.08
N LYS A 76 0.39 -11.27 -2.01
CA LYS A 76 -0.19 -10.51 -3.11
C LYS A 76 -1.59 -10.06 -2.71
N ASP A 77 -1.73 -8.80 -2.35
CA ASP A 77 -3.04 -8.19 -2.20
C ASP A 77 -3.48 -7.50 -3.49
N PHE A 78 -4.80 -7.26 -3.59
CA PHE A 78 -5.34 -6.52 -4.72
C PHE A 78 -4.71 -5.12 -4.75
N GLY A 79 -3.97 -4.84 -5.82
CA GLY A 79 -3.30 -3.56 -6.02
C GLY A 79 -1.82 -3.51 -5.60
N ASP A 80 -1.26 -4.59 -5.08
CA ASP A 80 0.18 -4.71 -4.90
C ASP A 80 0.89 -4.84 -6.25
N PHE A 81 1.26 -3.68 -6.81
CA PHE A 81 1.96 -3.62 -8.11
C PHE A 81 3.45 -3.99 -8.03
N LYS A 82 3.92 -4.61 -7.05
CA LYS A 82 5.24 -5.21 -6.88
C LYS A 82 5.75 -5.10 -5.43
N PRO A 83 5.36 -5.94 -4.54
CA PRO A 83 6.37 -6.37 -3.60
C PRO A 83 7.35 -7.22 -4.42
N ASP A 84 8.60 -6.86 -4.46
CA ASP A 84 9.63 -7.74 -5.00
C ASP A 84 9.89 -8.84 -3.95
N ILE A 85 8.92 -9.77 -3.88
CA ILE A 85 8.86 -10.85 -2.87
C ILE A 85 10.14 -11.70 -2.98
N ASP A 86 10.65 -11.87 -4.19
CA ASP A 86 11.85 -12.65 -4.44
C ASP A 86 13.07 -11.99 -3.77
N LYS A 87 13.15 -10.66 -3.75
CA LYS A 87 14.22 -9.96 -3.02
C LYS A 87 14.07 -10.10 -1.52
N VAL A 88 12.86 -9.97 -0.97
CA VAL A 88 12.66 -10.15 0.49
C VAL A 88 13.08 -11.53 0.95
N ASN A 89 12.91 -12.57 0.12
CA ASN A 89 13.36 -13.91 0.41
C ASN A 89 14.89 -14.08 0.36
N GLN A 90 15.60 -13.14 -0.25
CA GLN A 90 17.07 -13.11 -0.31
C GLN A 90 17.70 -12.39 0.90
N LEU A 91 16.91 -11.82 1.80
CA LEU A 91 17.42 -11.25 3.04
C LEU A 91 17.99 -12.34 3.94
N LEU A 92 19.23 -12.14 4.36
CA LEU A 92 19.98 -13.07 5.20
C LEU A 92 20.25 -12.48 6.58
N ILE A 93 20.49 -13.36 7.55
CA ILE A 93 21.02 -12.95 8.86
C ILE A 93 22.38 -12.26 8.65
N ASN A 94 22.64 -11.21 9.39
CA ASN A 94 23.78 -10.27 9.31
C ASN A 94 23.72 -9.28 8.14
N ASP A 95 22.70 -9.28 7.29
CA ASP A 95 22.52 -8.18 6.35
C ASP A 95 22.28 -6.87 7.08
N SER A 96 23.01 -5.82 6.69
CA SER A 96 22.76 -4.45 7.17
C SER A 96 21.63 -3.82 6.33
N VAL A 97 20.58 -3.38 6.99
CA VAL A 97 19.39 -2.83 6.33
C VAL A 97 18.89 -1.58 7.03
N ASP A 98 18.27 -0.71 6.25
CA ASP A 98 17.43 0.37 6.72
C ASP A 98 15.97 -0.04 6.49
N ILE A 99 15.19 -0.14 7.55
CA ILE A 99 13.75 -0.39 7.45
C ILE A 99 12.98 0.87 7.79
N TYR A 100 11.87 1.09 7.11
CA TYR A 100 10.94 2.18 7.36
C TYR A 100 9.62 1.59 7.79
N VAL A 101 9.14 1.96 8.97
CA VAL A 101 8.03 1.30 9.63
C VAL A 101 6.89 2.25 9.92
N SER A 102 5.69 1.71 9.98
CA SER A 102 4.50 2.39 10.45
C SER A 102 3.80 1.55 11.50
N ASP A 103 3.11 2.24 12.41
CA ASP A 103 2.21 1.64 13.39
C ASP A 103 0.76 1.91 12.93
N PRO A 104 0.12 1.00 12.17
CA PRO A 104 -1.21 1.24 11.65
C PRO A 104 -2.24 1.44 12.76
N ILE A 105 -3.12 2.41 12.58
CA ILE A 105 -4.24 2.65 13.49
C ILE A 105 -5.12 1.39 13.55
N GLY A 106 -5.37 0.88 14.75
CA GLY A 106 -6.19 -0.32 14.97
C GLY A 106 -5.41 -1.61 15.21
N THR A 107 -4.09 -1.64 14.98
CA THR A 107 -3.23 -2.80 15.27
C THR A 107 -2.59 -2.76 16.65
N GLN A 108 -2.89 -1.75 17.46
CA GLN A 108 -2.32 -1.54 18.82
C GLN A 108 -2.53 -2.72 19.77
N LYS A 109 -3.49 -3.61 19.48
CA LYS A 109 -3.75 -4.84 20.25
C LYS A 109 -3.00 -6.06 19.71
N GLU A 110 -2.33 -5.94 18.57
CA GLU A 110 -1.55 -7.03 18.01
C GLU A 110 -0.20 -7.12 18.72
N ILE A 111 0.30 -8.35 18.90
CA ILE A 111 1.61 -8.61 19.51
C ILE A 111 2.73 -7.96 18.69
N ILE A 112 2.53 -7.89 17.36
CA ILE A 112 3.46 -7.23 16.43
C ILE A 112 2.64 -6.20 15.64
N ASN A 113 2.80 -4.94 16.00
CA ASN A 113 2.09 -3.81 15.37
C ASN A 113 2.97 -2.98 14.42
N ARG A 114 4.27 -3.24 14.36
CA ARG A 114 5.22 -2.51 13.51
C ARG A 114 5.29 -3.12 12.12
N HIS A 115 4.72 -2.42 11.15
CA HIS A 115 4.63 -2.86 9.76
C HIS A 115 5.69 -2.19 8.90
N VAL A 116 6.52 -2.99 8.25
CA VAL A 116 7.54 -2.49 7.33
C VAL A 116 6.88 -1.99 6.05
N GLN A 117 7.21 -0.77 5.67
CA GLN A 117 6.77 -0.13 4.42
C GLN A 117 7.86 -0.19 3.35
N PHE A 118 9.13 0.02 3.76
CA PHE A 118 10.29 -0.07 2.88
C PHE A 118 11.43 -0.79 3.56
N ILE A 119 12.26 -1.48 2.76
CA ILE A 119 13.56 -2.01 3.17
C ILE A 119 14.57 -1.53 2.14
N TYR A 120 15.66 -0.96 2.62
CA TYR A 120 16.82 -0.60 1.83
C TYR A 120 18.02 -1.43 2.29
N LYS A 121 18.78 -1.95 1.34
CA LYS A 121 20.06 -2.60 1.55
C LYS A 121 21.09 -1.88 0.68
N GLU A 122 22.20 -1.42 1.28
CA GLU A 122 23.25 -0.67 0.57
C GLU A 122 22.69 0.54 -0.23
N ASN A 123 21.79 1.30 0.38
CA ASN A 123 21.08 2.44 -0.23
C ASN A 123 20.19 2.09 -1.44
N SER A 124 20.04 0.83 -1.78
CA SER A 124 19.16 0.37 -2.86
C SER A 124 17.82 -0.12 -2.31
N PRO A 125 16.70 0.21 -2.96
CA PRO A 125 15.39 -0.27 -2.54
C PRO A 125 15.30 -1.78 -2.73
N PHE A 126 15.08 -2.49 -1.63
CA PHE A 126 15.00 -3.94 -1.60
C PHE A 126 13.57 -4.43 -1.49
N TYR A 127 12.76 -3.69 -0.75
CA TYR A 127 11.33 -3.94 -0.60
C TYR A 127 10.58 -2.62 -0.54
N MET A 128 9.43 -2.57 -1.22
CA MET A 128 8.46 -1.49 -1.11
C MET A 128 7.08 -2.12 -0.98
N LYS A 129 6.38 -1.80 0.10
CA LYS A 129 5.01 -2.27 0.26
C LYS A 129 4.13 -1.63 -0.81
N GLY A 130 3.36 -2.44 -1.54
CA GLY A 130 2.38 -1.96 -2.49
C GLY A 130 1.22 -1.25 -1.81
N SER A 131 0.52 -0.43 -2.57
CA SER A 131 -0.70 0.26 -2.12
C SER A 131 -1.82 0.02 -3.12
N ALA A 132 -2.98 -0.40 -2.63
CA ALA A 132 -4.19 -0.49 -3.43
C ALA A 132 -4.72 0.88 -3.90
N ASP A 133 -4.19 1.95 -3.35
CA ASP A 133 -4.66 3.32 -3.63
C ASP A 133 -4.42 3.72 -5.10
N ARG A 134 -3.30 3.28 -5.70
CA ARG A 134 -2.98 3.60 -7.11
C ARG A 134 -3.97 3.01 -8.12
N PRO A 135 -4.24 1.67 -8.15
CA PRO A 135 -5.21 1.12 -9.09
C PRO A 135 -6.62 1.63 -8.82
N LEU A 136 -6.98 1.84 -7.55
CA LEU A 136 -8.27 2.40 -7.20
C LEU A 136 -8.42 3.84 -7.71
N SER A 137 -7.37 4.66 -7.59
CA SER A 137 -7.36 6.02 -8.12
C SER A 137 -7.53 6.05 -9.64
N LEU A 138 -6.78 5.22 -10.37
CA LEU A 138 -6.89 5.12 -11.82
C LEU A 138 -8.29 4.66 -12.26
N PHE A 139 -8.87 3.68 -11.56
CA PHE A 139 -10.23 3.22 -11.82
C PHE A 139 -11.25 4.34 -11.60
N MET A 140 -11.15 5.08 -10.49
CA MET A 140 -12.06 6.19 -10.18
C MET A 140 -11.94 7.34 -11.18
N LEU A 141 -10.73 7.68 -11.62
CA LEU A 141 -10.50 8.68 -12.67
C LEU A 141 -11.13 8.22 -14.00
N PHE A 142 -10.86 6.97 -14.40
CA PHE A 142 -11.44 6.42 -15.63
C PHE A 142 -12.97 6.44 -15.61
N LEU A 143 -13.57 6.02 -14.49
CA LEU A 143 -15.02 6.06 -14.29
C LEU A 143 -15.57 7.49 -14.40
N GLY A 144 -14.92 8.44 -13.76
CA GLY A 144 -15.31 9.86 -13.84
C GLY A 144 -15.29 10.41 -15.27
N PHE A 145 -14.22 10.15 -16.03
CA PHE A 145 -14.13 10.55 -17.43
C PHE A 145 -15.17 9.87 -18.30
N LEU A 146 -15.41 8.57 -18.09
CA LEU A 146 -16.46 7.83 -18.81
C LEU A 146 -17.85 8.45 -18.58
N MET A 147 -18.17 8.81 -17.34
CA MET A 147 -19.45 9.47 -17.00
C MET A 147 -19.59 10.82 -17.69
N ILE A 148 -18.53 11.61 -17.81
CA ILE A 148 -18.56 12.87 -18.56
C ILE A 148 -18.89 12.63 -20.03
N ILE A 149 -18.18 11.70 -20.68
CA ILE A 149 -18.40 11.34 -22.08
C ILE A 149 -19.85 10.90 -22.28
N MET A 150 -20.36 10.02 -21.42
CA MET A 150 -21.74 9.55 -21.47
C MET A 150 -22.75 10.68 -21.32
N ALA A 151 -22.53 11.61 -20.39
CA ALA A 151 -23.42 12.75 -20.16
C ALA A 151 -23.56 13.61 -21.43
N PHE A 152 -22.44 13.94 -22.06
CA PHE A 152 -22.46 14.72 -23.32
C PHE A 152 -23.06 13.96 -24.48
N PHE A 153 -22.79 12.67 -24.60
CA PHE A 153 -23.38 11.82 -25.64
C PHE A 153 -24.90 11.70 -25.52
N LEU A 154 -25.40 11.46 -24.30
CA LEU A 154 -26.84 11.37 -24.04
C LEU A 154 -27.53 12.73 -24.22
N LYS A 155 -26.89 13.84 -23.83
CA LYS A 155 -27.40 15.18 -24.10
C LYS A 155 -27.51 15.47 -25.59
N LYS A 156 -26.49 15.10 -26.39
CA LYS A 156 -26.51 15.26 -27.86
C LYS A 156 -27.65 14.44 -28.51
N LYS A 157 -28.01 13.29 -27.93
CA LYS A 157 -29.12 12.44 -28.40
C LYS A 157 -30.50 12.87 -27.85
N GLY A 158 -30.58 13.93 -27.10
CA GLY A 158 -31.84 14.40 -26.51
C GLY A 158 -32.45 13.47 -25.45
N LYS A 159 -31.61 12.57 -24.87
CA LYS A 159 -32.09 11.59 -23.88
C LYS A 159 -32.02 12.12 -22.42
N ILE A 160 -31.26 13.19 -22.20
CA ILE A 160 -31.11 13.88 -20.89
C ILE A 160 -30.93 15.39 -21.08
#